data_e5837bb554419f7df2780a764fdbebce
#
_entry.id   e5837bb554419f7df2780a764fdbebce
#
_cell.length_a   1.000
_cell.length_b   1.000
_cell.length_c   1.000
_cell.angle_alpha   90.00
_cell.angle_beta   90.00
_cell.angle_gamma   90.00
#
_symmetry.space_group_name_H-M   'P 1'
#
loop_
_entity.id
_entity.type
_entity.pdbx_description
1 polymer ?
#
loop_
_entity_poly.entity_id
_entity_poly.type
_entity_poly.pdbx_seq_one_letter_code
_entity_poly.pdbx_strand_id
1 'polypeptide(L)'
;MSNDALVASLRASQVPPFKVMEVMMAAAAREQQGLPVLHMEVGQPATGAPPHVCEASKRALDECAAGRSTLGYTISDGIDPLRAAIARDYKSRYGVDVDLERIMVTTGSSAAFVLGFTAMFDHGDRVAIATPGYPAYRNILEALGVEVVSIPVDAATNFQPTCELLDGALDGKPIKGLIVASPSNPTGTVLKKSELFELIDWCKERKVWFVSDEIYHKIEYGEERATTALEAPGGADTCMVRVHRSRHSIHLSDLIPLIFFPSFLAPPTPRNQH
;
A
#
# COMPACT_ATOMS: atom_id res chain seq x y z
N MET A 1 22.17 -25.06 35.89
CA MET A 1 20.80 -24.58 35.67
C MET A 1 20.76 -24.09 34.25
N SER A 2 20.16 -24.86 33.33
CA SER A 2 19.99 -24.45 31.94
C SER A 2 19.06 -23.25 31.90
N ASN A 3 19.51 -22.17 31.30
CA ASN A 3 18.73 -20.95 31.16
C ASN A 3 17.76 -21.18 29.98
N ASP A 4 16.68 -21.92 30.21
CA ASP A 4 15.60 -22.18 29.25
C ASP A 4 14.70 -20.95 29.08
N ALA A 5 15.32 -19.78 28.87
CA ALA A 5 14.58 -18.59 28.53
C ALA A 5 14.01 -18.75 27.11
N LEU A 6 12.73 -18.42 26.96
CA LEU A 6 12.10 -18.34 25.62
C LEU A 6 12.87 -17.33 24.75
N VAL A 7 13.24 -17.75 23.57
CA VAL A 7 13.99 -16.93 22.63
C VAL A 7 13.04 -16.49 21.50
N ALA A 8 13.14 -15.22 21.08
CA ALA A 8 12.41 -14.72 19.93
C ALA A 8 12.79 -15.52 18.66
N SER A 9 11.87 -15.56 17.68
CA SER A 9 12.16 -16.24 16.43
C SER A 9 13.33 -15.59 15.69
N LEU A 10 14.09 -16.37 14.95
CA LEU A 10 15.17 -15.86 14.10
C LEU A 10 14.68 -14.74 13.17
N ARG A 11 13.48 -14.90 12.63
CA ARG A 11 12.83 -13.88 11.80
C ARG A 11 12.68 -12.54 12.52
N ALA A 12 12.27 -12.54 13.78
CA ALA A 12 12.10 -11.31 14.56
C ALA A 12 13.43 -10.57 14.77
N SER A 13 14.57 -11.30 14.85
CA SER A 13 15.89 -10.70 15.00
C SER A 13 16.48 -10.16 13.68
N GLN A 14 15.94 -10.60 12.53
CA GLN A 14 16.43 -10.21 11.20
C GLN A 14 15.73 -8.98 10.64
N VAL A 15 14.51 -8.65 11.11
CA VAL A 15 13.78 -7.47 10.65
C VAL A 15 14.28 -6.24 11.40
N PRO A 16 14.88 -5.25 10.72
CA PRO A 16 15.40 -4.05 11.36
C PRO A 16 14.25 -3.19 11.91
N PRO A 17 14.47 -2.44 12.99
CA PRO A 17 13.49 -1.52 13.52
C PRO A 17 13.18 -0.40 12.51
N PHE A 18 11.97 0.15 12.58
CA PHE A 18 11.57 1.25 11.73
C PHE A 18 12.17 2.56 12.28
N LYS A 19 13.25 3.03 11.66
CA LYS A 19 14.10 4.14 12.13
C LYS A 19 13.32 5.42 12.47
N VAL A 20 12.28 5.74 11.72
CA VAL A 20 11.43 6.92 11.98
C VAL A 20 10.80 6.84 13.37
N MET A 21 10.38 5.66 13.82
CA MET A 21 9.78 5.50 15.14
C MET A 21 10.82 5.70 16.27
N GLU A 22 12.07 5.28 16.04
CA GLU A 22 13.16 5.54 17.00
C GLU A 22 13.44 7.04 17.13
N VAL A 23 13.45 7.77 16.00
CA VAL A 23 13.64 9.22 16.00
C VAL A 23 12.48 9.94 16.69
N MET A 24 11.23 9.52 16.43
CA MET A 24 10.05 10.05 17.14
C MET A 24 10.14 9.85 18.66
N MET A 25 10.54 8.65 19.11
CA MET A 25 10.71 8.37 20.55
C MET A 25 11.82 9.23 21.16
N ALA A 26 12.92 9.44 20.45
CA ALA A 26 14.00 10.30 20.90
C ALA A 26 13.56 11.77 20.96
N ALA A 27 12.78 12.25 20.01
CA ALA A 27 12.18 13.58 20.02
C ALA A 27 11.27 13.78 21.22
N ALA A 28 10.34 12.84 21.44
CA ALA A 28 9.41 12.88 22.58
C ALA A 28 10.15 12.86 23.94
N ALA A 29 11.23 12.08 24.06
CA ALA A 29 12.03 12.04 25.29
C ALA A 29 12.74 13.39 25.58
N ARG A 30 13.15 14.12 24.53
CA ARG A 30 13.70 15.49 24.70
C ARG A 30 12.64 16.49 25.13
N GLU A 31 11.45 16.43 24.55
CA GLU A 31 10.32 17.29 24.93
C GLU A 31 9.91 17.09 26.37
N GLN A 32 9.87 15.83 26.85
CA GLN A 32 9.61 15.52 28.27
C GLN A 32 10.65 16.14 29.24
N GLN A 33 11.87 16.39 28.75
CA GLN A 33 12.91 17.09 29.50
C GLN A 33 12.81 18.63 29.40
N GLY A 34 11.79 19.16 28.72
CA GLY A 34 11.62 20.59 28.47
C GLY A 34 12.59 21.17 27.44
N LEU A 35 13.25 20.32 26.65
CA LEU A 35 14.17 20.75 25.62
C LEU A 35 13.41 21.03 24.30
N PRO A 36 13.77 22.08 23.57
CA PRO A 36 13.12 22.39 22.30
C PRO A 36 13.41 21.32 21.25
N VAL A 37 12.38 20.96 20.48
CA VAL A 37 12.47 20.03 19.35
C VAL A 37 11.80 20.64 18.12
N LEU A 38 12.45 20.52 16.97
CA LEU A 38 11.87 20.80 15.67
C LEU A 38 11.59 19.47 14.99
N HIS A 39 10.31 19.13 14.84
CA HIS A 39 9.88 17.86 14.23
C HIS A 39 9.98 17.92 12.71
N MET A 40 10.85 17.09 12.14
CA MET A 40 11.02 16.90 10.71
C MET A 40 11.11 15.41 10.33
N GLU A 41 10.92 14.52 11.31
CA GLU A 41 11.10 13.07 11.17
C GLU A 41 9.89 12.37 10.51
N VAL A 42 8.70 12.98 10.58
CA VAL A 42 7.46 12.42 10.02
C VAL A 42 6.73 13.45 9.17
N GLY A 43 6.43 13.08 7.94
CA GLY A 43 5.55 13.84 7.07
C GLY A 43 4.08 13.49 7.33
N GLN A 44 3.46 14.08 8.37
CA GLN A 44 2.03 13.91 8.57
C GLN A 44 1.28 15.23 8.45
N PRO A 45 0.03 15.19 7.93
CA PRO A 45 -0.80 16.38 7.85
C PRO A 45 -1.11 16.97 9.23
N ALA A 46 -0.90 18.29 9.38
CA ALA A 46 -1.24 19.01 10.60
C ALA A 46 -2.72 19.40 10.70
N THR A 47 -3.49 19.28 9.62
CA THR A 47 -4.92 19.61 9.59
C THR A 47 -5.76 18.48 10.18
N GLY A 48 -6.75 18.85 10.99
CA GLY A 48 -7.74 17.89 11.52
C GLY A 48 -8.61 17.25 10.43
N ALA A 49 -9.39 16.24 10.82
CA ALA A 49 -10.38 15.65 9.94
C ALA A 49 -11.45 16.69 9.54
N PRO A 50 -11.95 16.67 8.30
CA PRO A 50 -13.03 17.55 7.87
C PRO A 50 -14.28 17.42 8.76
N PRO A 51 -15.00 18.53 9.01
CA PRO A 51 -16.16 18.52 9.91
C PRO A 51 -17.20 17.44 9.60
N HIS A 52 -17.53 17.25 8.32
CA HIS A 52 -18.54 16.25 7.90
C HIS A 52 -18.14 14.80 8.23
N VAL A 53 -16.85 14.49 8.32
CA VAL A 53 -16.34 13.18 8.77
C VAL A 53 -16.57 13.00 10.25
N CYS A 54 -16.21 14.01 11.03
CA CYS A 54 -16.45 13.98 12.47
C CYS A 54 -17.95 13.83 12.77
N GLU A 55 -18.80 14.53 12.03
CA GLU A 55 -20.24 14.42 12.15
C GLU A 55 -20.79 13.04 11.76
N ALA A 56 -20.27 12.46 10.66
CA ALA A 56 -20.66 11.10 10.25
C ALA A 56 -20.27 10.06 11.32
N SER A 57 -19.09 10.21 11.91
CA SER A 57 -18.63 9.34 13.00
C SER A 57 -19.50 9.45 14.25
N LYS A 58 -19.84 10.69 14.64
CA LYS A 58 -20.75 10.94 15.77
C LYS A 58 -22.10 10.29 15.54
N ARG A 59 -22.72 10.51 14.34
CA ARG A 59 -24.00 9.87 14.00
C ARG A 59 -23.95 8.35 14.09
N ALA A 60 -22.87 7.73 13.61
CA ALA A 60 -22.72 6.28 13.68
C ALA A 60 -22.67 5.77 15.14
N LEU A 61 -22.00 6.50 16.02
CA LEU A 61 -21.98 6.20 17.44
C LEU A 61 -23.33 6.42 18.11
N ASP A 62 -24.03 7.50 17.79
CA ASP A 62 -25.37 7.82 18.29
C ASP A 62 -26.39 6.76 17.88
N GLU A 63 -26.35 6.29 16.63
CA GLU A 63 -27.19 5.19 16.14
C GLU A 63 -26.92 3.89 16.91
N CYS A 64 -25.64 3.60 17.18
CA CYS A 64 -25.27 2.44 17.98
C CYS A 64 -25.75 2.57 19.42
N ALA A 65 -25.54 3.72 20.06
CA ALA A 65 -25.99 3.98 21.44
C ALA A 65 -27.53 3.91 21.58
N ALA A 66 -28.26 4.28 20.54
CA ALA A 66 -29.72 4.19 20.48
C ALA A 66 -30.23 2.78 20.12
N GLY A 67 -29.36 1.80 19.94
CA GLY A 67 -29.75 0.42 19.59
C GLY A 67 -30.24 0.26 18.14
N ARG A 68 -30.03 1.24 17.25
CA ARG A 68 -30.45 1.19 15.86
C ARG A 68 -29.38 0.61 14.92
N SER A 69 -28.16 0.51 15.40
CA SER A 69 -27.05 -0.15 14.68
C SER A 69 -26.15 -0.89 15.66
N THR A 70 -25.20 -1.67 15.14
CA THR A 70 -24.19 -2.36 15.95
C THR A 70 -22.79 -2.05 15.42
N LEU A 71 -21.80 -2.05 16.29
CA LEU A 71 -20.38 -2.02 15.96
C LEU A 71 -19.79 -3.43 16.00
N GLY A 72 -20.56 -4.41 15.52
CA GLY A 72 -20.18 -5.82 15.52
C GLY A 72 -19.24 -6.20 14.38
N TYR A 73 -19.09 -7.50 14.16
CA TYR A 73 -18.28 -8.02 13.05
C TYR A 73 -18.86 -7.61 11.69
N THR A 74 -17.94 -7.37 10.77
CA THR A 74 -18.24 -7.18 9.35
C THR A 74 -17.70 -8.36 8.54
N ILE A 75 -18.05 -8.45 7.27
CA ILE A 75 -17.41 -9.40 6.34
C ILE A 75 -15.94 -9.03 6.18
N SER A 76 -15.10 -10.03 5.88
CA SER A 76 -13.64 -9.90 5.82
C SER A 76 -13.16 -8.86 4.79
N ASP A 77 -13.89 -8.74 3.68
CA ASP A 77 -13.50 -7.88 2.57
C ASP A 77 -13.89 -6.41 2.78
N GLY A 78 -14.62 -6.13 3.85
CA GLY A 78 -15.19 -4.81 4.13
C GLY A 78 -16.66 -4.69 3.69
N ILE A 79 -17.36 -3.73 4.28
CA ILE A 79 -18.80 -3.53 4.01
C ILE A 79 -19.05 -3.08 2.57
N ASP A 80 -20.11 -3.60 1.95
CA ASP A 80 -20.47 -3.28 0.56
C ASP A 80 -20.67 -1.79 0.26
N PRO A 81 -21.27 -0.97 1.14
CA PRO A 81 -21.38 0.47 0.90
C PRO A 81 -20.04 1.17 0.72
N LEU A 82 -19.00 0.73 1.48
CA LEU A 82 -17.65 1.26 1.36
C LEU A 82 -16.98 0.80 0.07
N ARG A 83 -17.01 -0.50 -0.22
CA ARG A 83 -16.47 -1.07 -1.46
C ARG A 83 -17.10 -0.43 -2.69
N ALA A 84 -18.42 -0.26 -2.69
CA ALA A 84 -19.14 0.43 -3.75
C ALA A 84 -18.74 1.92 -3.88
N ALA A 85 -18.50 2.61 -2.77
CA ALA A 85 -18.01 4.00 -2.81
C ALA A 85 -16.62 4.10 -3.44
N ILE A 86 -15.75 3.12 -3.17
CA ILE A 86 -14.41 3.02 -3.77
C ILE A 86 -14.51 2.77 -5.28
N ALA A 87 -15.31 1.79 -5.71
CA ALA A 87 -15.53 1.52 -7.12
C ALA A 87 -16.05 2.75 -7.87
N ARG A 88 -17.01 3.49 -7.29
CA ARG A 88 -17.47 4.76 -7.87
C ARG A 88 -16.39 5.83 -7.98
N ASP A 89 -15.50 5.93 -7.00
CA ASP A 89 -14.38 6.88 -7.04
C ASP A 89 -13.40 6.55 -8.18
N TYR A 90 -13.08 5.26 -8.36
CA TYR A 90 -12.25 4.81 -9.49
C TYR A 90 -12.91 5.08 -10.84
N LYS A 91 -14.21 4.79 -10.96
CA LYS A 91 -14.97 5.11 -12.18
C LYS A 91 -14.98 6.61 -12.47
N SER A 92 -15.27 7.43 -11.47
CA SER A 92 -15.34 8.89 -11.62
C SER A 92 -14.00 9.52 -11.96
N ARG A 93 -12.92 9.04 -11.34
CA ARG A 93 -11.60 9.66 -11.44
C ARG A 93 -10.78 9.15 -12.62
N TYR A 94 -10.79 7.85 -12.82
CA TYR A 94 -9.91 7.19 -13.77
C TYR A 94 -10.67 6.58 -14.96
N GLY A 95 -12.00 6.58 -14.93
CA GLY A 95 -12.82 5.92 -15.93
C GLY A 95 -12.82 4.39 -15.84
N VAL A 96 -12.19 3.84 -14.79
CA VAL A 96 -12.01 2.39 -14.60
C VAL A 96 -13.18 1.81 -13.81
N ASP A 97 -13.78 0.75 -14.34
CA ASP A 97 -14.75 -0.08 -13.61
C ASP A 97 -14.00 -1.14 -12.79
N VAL A 98 -14.29 -1.21 -11.50
CA VAL A 98 -13.69 -2.18 -10.58
C VAL A 98 -14.81 -3.00 -9.92
N ASP A 99 -14.74 -4.31 -10.08
CA ASP A 99 -15.66 -5.23 -9.43
C ASP A 99 -15.49 -5.20 -7.91
N LEU A 100 -16.59 -5.22 -7.17
CA LEU A 100 -16.55 -5.19 -5.71
C LEU A 100 -15.76 -6.35 -5.11
N GLU A 101 -15.86 -7.55 -5.71
CA GLU A 101 -15.15 -8.74 -5.27
C GLU A 101 -13.61 -8.61 -5.33
N ARG A 102 -13.11 -7.62 -6.07
CA ARG A 102 -11.68 -7.32 -6.18
C ARG A 102 -11.20 -6.27 -5.19
N ILE A 103 -12.10 -5.71 -4.38
CA ILE A 103 -11.80 -4.67 -3.40
C ILE A 103 -11.77 -5.29 -2.01
N MET A 104 -10.62 -5.24 -1.35
CA MET A 104 -10.45 -5.65 0.03
C MET A 104 -10.05 -4.47 0.91
N VAL A 105 -10.75 -4.30 2.00
CA VAL A 105 -10.51 -3.25 3.01
C VAL A 105 -9.65 -3.83 4.13
N THR A 106 -8.56 -3.17 4.49
CA THR A 106 -7.61 -3.66 5.51
C THR A 106 -7.40 -2.67 6.64
N THR A 107 -6.90 -3.15 7.78
CA THR A 107 -6.55 -2.33 8.93
C THR A 107 -5.14 -1.74 8.81
N GLY A 108 -4.99 -0.74 7.97
CA GLY A 108 -3.69 -0.12 7.71
C GLY A 108 -2.97 -0.71 6.48
N SER A 109 -2.07 0.09 5.93
CA SER A 109 -1.28 -0.25 4.74
C SER A 109 -0.36 -1.45 4.94
N SER A 110 0.20 -1.60 6.13
CA SER A 110 1.05 -2.74 6.45
C SER A 110 0.28 -4.06 6.39
N ALA A 111 -0.97 -4.07 6.87
CA ALA A 111 -1.83 -5.25 6.74
C ALA A 111 -2.12 -5.58 5.28
N ALA A 112 -2.35 -4.55 4.45
CA ALA A 112 -2.52 -4.72 3.01
C ALA A 112 -1.32 -5.40 2.35
N PHE A 113 -0.09 -4.95 2.68
CA PHE A 113 1.13 -5.57 2.15
C PHE A 113 1.34 -6.98 2.67
N VAL A 114 1.11 -7.23 3.97
CA VAL A 114 1.24 -8.59 4.53
C VAL A 114 0.29 -9.56 3.81
N LEU A 115 -0.96 -9.19 3.66
CA LEU A 115 -1.96 -10.03 2.96
C LEU A 115 -1.59 -10.22 1.48
N GLY A 116 -1.31 -9.12 0.77
CA GLY A 116 -0.98 -9.16 -0.65
C GLY A 116 0.30 -9.94 -0.93
N PHE A 117 1.37 -9.68 -0.19
CA PHE A 117 2.64 -10.37 -0.39
C PHE A 117 2.55 -11.86 -0.04
N THR A 118 1.80 -12.21 1.02
CA THR A 118 1.54 -13.61 1.36
C THR A 118 0.75 -14.34 0.26
N ALA A 119 -0.14 -13.63 -0.45
CA ALA A 119 -0.93 -14.22 -1.53
C ALA A 119 -0.14 -14.36 -2.84
N MET A 120 0.88 -13.53 -3.07
CA MET A 120 1.60 -13.46 -4.35
C MET A 120 2.99 -14.10 -4.33
N PHE A 121 3.64 -14.19 -3.16
CA PHE A 121 5.04 -14.57 -3.04
C PHE A 121 5.23 -15.72 -2.05
N ASP A 122 6.02 -16.69 -2.46
CA ASP A 122 6.49 -17.79 -1.61
C ASP A 122 7.84 -17.46 -0.96
N HIS A 123 8.20 -18.20 0.09
CA HIS A 123 9.52 -18.12 0.70
C HIS A 123 10.61 -18.42 -0.34
N GLY A 124 11.59 -17.55 -0.45
CA GLY A 124 12.69 -17.66 -1.43
C GLY A 124 12.40 -17.01 -2.78
N ASP A 125 11.18 -16.54 -3.04
CA ASP A 125 10.90 -15.70 -4.21
C ASP A 125 11.69 -14.41 -4.15
N ARG A 126 11.97 -13.82 -5.31
CA ARG A 126 12.71 -12.56 -5.46
C ARG A 126 11.77 -11.44 -5.88
N VAL A 127 11.82 -10.31 -5.17
CA VAL A 127 10.98 -9.14 -5.46
C VAL A 127 11.84 -7.88 -5.57
N ALA A 128 11.68 -7.17 -6.68
CA ALA A 128 12.39 -5.92 -6.94
C ALA A 128 11.68 -4.72 -6.30
N ILE A 129 12.47 -3.82 -5.70
CA ILE A 129 12.03 -2.54 -5.16
C ILE A 129 13.00 -1.42 -5.53
N ALA A 130 12.51 -0.21 -5.79
CA ALA A 130 13.36 0.95 -5.97
C ALA A 130 14.10 1.34 -4.68
N THR A 131 15.32 1.83 -4.82
CA THR A 131 16.13 2.35 -3.71
C THR A 131 16.74 3.70 -4.12
N PRO A 132 16.39 4.82 -3.42
CA PRO A 132 15.61 4.89 -2.17
C PRO A 132 14.13 4.56 -2.35
N GLY A 133 13.51 4.03 -1.29
CA GLY A 133 12.09 3.62 -1.28
C GLY A 133 11.55 3.48 0.14
N TYR A 134 10.26 3.21 0.27
CA TYR A 134 9.60 3.06 1.57
C TYR A 134 10.07 1.79 2.30
N PRO A 135 10.65 1.91 3.51
CA PRO A 135 11.31 0.79 4.18
C PRO A 135 10.40 -0.40 4.51
N ALA A 136 9.10 -0.18 4.69
CA ALA A 136 8.17 -1.24 5.06
C ALA A 136 8.04 -2.34 3.99
N TYR A 137 8.25 -2.03 2.69
CA TYR A 137 8.25 -3.06 1.65
C TYR A 137 9.31 -4.12 1.95
N ARG A 138 10.56 -3.68 2.14
CA ARG A 138 11.68 -4.56 2.47
C ARG A 138 11.42 -5.34 3.75
N ASN A 139 11.05 -4.65 4.83
CA ASN A 139 10.86 -5.28 6.12
C ASN A 139 9.80 -6.38 6.09
N ILE A 140 8.69 -6.16 5.38
CA ILE A 140 7.61 -7.15 5.26
C ILE A 140 8.05 -8.31 4.36
N LEU A 141 8.67 -8.04 3.21
CA LEU A 141 9.18 -9.08 2.31
C LEU A 141 10.19 -9.98 3.02
N GLU A 142 11.20 -9.41 3.67
CA GLU A 142 12.20 -10.15 4.42
C GLU A 142 11.60 -10.95 5.58
N ALA A 143 10.59 -10.38 6.29
CA ALA A 143 9.85 -11.09 7.32
C ALA A 143 9.06 -12.30 6.77
N LEU A 144 8.65 -12.27 5.52
CA LEU A 144 8.01 -13.39 4.83
C LEU A 144 9.01 -14.37 4.21
N GLY A 145 10.32 -14.07 4.28
CA GLY A 145 11.38 -14.88 3.70
C GLY A 145 11.57 -14.69 2.20
N VAL A 146 11.11 -13.55 1.67
CA VAL A 146 11.29 -13.15 0.28
C VAL A 146 12.60 -12.39 0.11
N GLU A 147 13.37 -12.72 -0.92
CA GLU A 147 14.61 -12.02 -1.27
C GLU A 147 14.32 -10.67 -1.92
N VAL A 148 14.85 -9.60 -1.35
CA VAL A 148 14.66 -8.25 -1.88
C VAL A 148 15.78 -7.86 -2.82
N VAL A 149 15.43 -7.62 -4.09
CA VAL A 149 16.32 -7.09 -5.11
C VAL A 149 16.21 -5.57 -5.15
N SER A 150 17.28 -4.88 -4.74
CA SER A 150 17.31 -3.40 -4.79
C SER A 150 17.63 -2.93 -6.19
N ILE A 151 16.79 -2.02 -6.73
CA ILE A 151 17.02 -1.31 -7.98
C ILE A 151 17.46 0.11 -7.64
N PRO A 152 18.74 0.43 -7.75
CA PRO A 152 19.22 1.79 -7.52
C PRO A 152 18.61 2.75 -8.53
N VAL A 153 18.00 3.82 -8.03
CA VAL A 153 17.38 4.88 -8.83
C VAL A 153 17.93 6.23 -8.40
N ASP A 154 18.08 7.14 -9.34
CA ASP A 154 18.65 8.47 -9.11
C ASP A 154 17.94 9.56 -9.93
N ALA A 155 18.51 10.75 -9.95
CA ALA A 155 17.95 11.89 -10.67
C ALA A 155 17.87 11.68 -12.20
N ALA A 156 18.72 10.83 -12.78
CA ALA A 156 18.69 10.55 -14.22
C ALA A 156 17.41 9.82 -14.64
N THR A 157 16.84 9.03 -13.72
CA THR A 157 15.57 8.30 -13.94
C THR A 157 14.41 8.90 -13.14
N ASN A 158 14.53 10.16 -12.70
CA ASN A 158 13.53 10.81 -11.86
C ASN A 158 13.22 9.97 -10.59
N PHE A 159 14.23 9.28 -10.04
CA PHE A 159 14.11 8.37 -8.90
C PHE A 159 13.01 7.30 -9.04
N GLN A 160 12.74 6.89 -10.29
CA GLN A 160 11.78 5.81 -10.59
C GLN A 160 12.49 4.67 -11.33
N PRO A 161 12.05 3.43 -11.18
CA PRO A 161 12.61 2.32 -11.93
C PRO A 161 12.27 2.43 -13.41
N THR A 162 13.15 1.91 -14.27
CA THR A 162 12.94 1.75 -15.71
C THR A 162 13.18 0.30 -16.11
N CYS A 163 12.65 -0.12 -17.24
CA CYS A 163 12.86 -1.48 -17.75
C CYS A 163 14.37 -1.78 -17.94
N GLU A 164 15.15 -0.80 -18.37
CA GLU A 164 16.61 -0.93 -18.52
C GLU A 164 17.31 -1.17 -17.19
N LEU A 165 16.94 -0.39 -16.14
CA LEU A 165 17.49 -0.59 -14.80
C LEU A 165 17.11 -1.96 -14.23
N LEU A 166 15.89 -2.43 -14.48
CA LEU A 166 15.45 -3.77 -14.08
C LEU A 166 16.29 -4.84 -14.77
N ASP A 167 16.39 -4.82 -16.09
CA ASP A 167 17.15 -5.81 -16.84
C ASP A 167 18.63 -5.84 -16.43
N GLY A 168 19.23 -4.67 -16.13
CA GLY A 168 20.61 -4.56 -15.64
C GLY A 168 20.81 -5.08 -14.21
N ALA A 169 19.85 -4.83 -13.31
CA ALA A 169 19.99 -5.20 -11.90
C ALA A 169 19.64 -6.66 -11.61
N LEU A 170 18.88 -7.31 -12.47
CA LEU A 170 18.44 -8.71 -12.26
C LEU A 170 19.52 -9.73 -12.53
N ASP A 171 20.59 -9.38 -13.27
CA ASP A 171 21.72 -10.26 -13.58
C ASP A 171 21.26 -11.63 -14.15
N GLY A 172 20.26 -11.60 -15.04
CA GLY A 172 19.67 -12.78 -15.64
C GLY A 172 18.84 -13.69 -14.70
N LYS A 173 18.71 -13.35 -13.43
CA LYS A 173 17.90 -14.11 -12.47
C LYS A 173 16.47 -13.59 -12.44
N PRO A 174 15.45 -14.46 -12.55
CA PRO A 174 14.07 -14.04 -12.55
C PRO A 174 13.64 -13.42 -11.20
N ILE A 175 12.68 -12.51 -11.27
CA ILE A 175 11.93 -12.02 -10.12
C ILE A 175 10.46 -12.46 -10.21
N LYS A 176 9.79 -12.48 -9.09
CA LYS A 176 8.36 -12.81 -8.99
C LYS A 176 7.48 -11.56 -8.90
N GLY A 177 8.05 -10.45 -8.40
CA GLY A 177 7.32 -9.20 -8.23
C GLY A 177 8.20 -7.97 -8.40
N LEU A 178 7.54 -6.85 -8.78
CA LEU A 178 8.08 -5.50 -8.80
C LEU A 178 7.15 -4.60 -8.01
N ILE A 179 7.67 -3.85 -7.03
CA ILE A 179 6.91 -2.87 -6.25
C ILE A 179 7.32 -1.47 -6.65
N VAL A 180 6.34 -0.67 -7.03
CA VAL A 180 6.52 0.72 -7.46
C VAL A 180 5.55 1.63 -6.72
N ALA A 181 6.05 2.75 -6.19
CA ALA A 181 5.23 3.81 -5.63
C ALA A 181 5.23 5.04 -6.55
N SER A 182 4.04 5.52 -6.91
CA SER A 182 3.89 6.74 -7.70
C SER A 182 2.60 7.48 -7.31
N PRO A 183 2.73 8.66 -6.68
CA PRO A 183 3.95 9.35 -6.23
C PRO A 183 4.78 8.56 -5.23
N SER A 184 6.11 8.69 -5.31
CA SER A 184 7.06 7.89 -4.52
C SER A 184 7.33 8.47 -3.13
N ASN A 185 7.54 7.60 -2.17
CA ASN A 185 8.15 7.92 -0.87
C ASN A 185 9.58 7.31 -0.84
N PRO A 186 10.66 8.10 -0.63
CA PRO A 186 10.66 9.48 -0.09
C PRO A 186 10.78 10.60 -1.14
N THR A 187 10.87 10.29 -2.44
CA THR A 187 11.33 11.24 -3.46
C THR A 187 10.25 12.19 -3.98
N GLY A 188 8.97 11.86 -3.78
CA GLY A 188 7.84 12.66 -4.26
C GLY A 188 7.64 12.62 -5.78
N THR A 189 8.44 11.85 -6.50
CA THR A 189 8.40 11.78 -7.96
C THR A 189 7.24 10.95 -8.47
N VAL A 190 6.72 11.31 -9.64
CA VAL A 190 5.56 10.68 -10.27
C VAL A 190 5.98 10.07 -11.60
N LEU A 191 5.59 8.83 -11.86
CA LEU A 191 5.73 8.19 -13.16
C LEU A 191 4.76 8.83 -14.16
N LYS A 192 5.26 9.08 -15.36
CA LYS A 192 4.38 9.38 -16.49
C LYS A 192 3.57 8.15 -16.87
N LYS A 193 2.41 8.39 -17.49
CA LYS A 193 1.53 7.30 -17.95
C LYS A 193 2.24 6.29 -18.84
N SER A 194 3.07 6.76 -19.77
CA SER A 194 3.84 5.89 -20.68
C SER A 194 4.84 5.02 -19.91
N GLU A 195 5.58 5.61 -18.95
CA GLU A 195 6.57 4.91 -18.15
C GLU A 195 5.93 3.83 -17.25
N LEU A 196 4.78 4.15 -16.63
CA LEU A 196 4.02 3.19 -15.85
C LEU A 196 3.52 2.01 -16.70
N PHE A 197 3.00 2.29 -17.90
CA PHE A 197 2.49 1.26 -18.78
C PHE A 197 3.61 0.37 -19.33
N GLU A 198 4.77 0.94 -19.64
CA GLU A 198 5.96 0.20 -20.04
C GLU A 198 6.42 -0.78 -18.96
N LEU A 199 6.45 -0.36 -17.70
CA LEU A 199 6.79 -1.23 -16.57
C LEU A 199 5.75 -2.35 -16.38
N ILE A 200 4.45 -2.06 -16.55
CA ILE A 200 3.38 -3.06 -16.43
C ILE A 200 3.47 -4.08 -17.58
N ASP A 201 3.72 -3.63 -18.80
CA ASP A 201 3.90 -4.52 -19.96
C ASP A 201 5.15 -5.39 -19.78
N TRP A 202 6.27 -4.81 -19.30
CA TRP A 202 7.48 -5.55 -18.96
C TRP A 202 7.21 -6.68 -17.94
N CYS A 203 6.43 -6.38 -16.91
CA CYS A 203 6.01 -7.36 -15.90
C CYS A 203 5.11 -8.46 -16.50
N LYS A 204 4.14 -8.06 -17.31
CA LYS A 204 3.18 -8.97 -17.95
C LYS A 204 3.88 -9.98 -18.87
N GLU A 205 4.80 -9.52 -19.72
CA GLU A 205 5.58 -10.38 -20.61
C GLU A 205 6.40 -11.42 -19.86
N ARG A 206 6.90 -11.07 -18.67
CA ARG A 206 7.76 -11.91 -17.82
C ARG A 206 7.00 -12.67 -16.73
N LYS A 207 5.67 -12.53 -16.67
CA LYS A 207 4.80 -13.11 -15.63
C LYS A 207 5.23 -12.70 -14.21
N VAL A 208 5.57 -11.43 -14.05
CA VAL A 208 5.96 -10.77 -12.82
C VAL A 208 4.76 -10.00 -12.27
N TRP A 209 4.49 -10.12 -10.98
CA TRP A 209 3.49 -9.31 -10.31
C TRP A 209 3.90 -7.84 -10.26
N PHE A 210 3.02 -6.95 -10.67
CA PHE A 210 3.21 -5.51 -10.48
C PHE A 210 2.42 -5.04 -9.25
N VAL A 211 3.12 -4.53 -8.24
CA VAL A 211 2.50 -3.94 -7.04
C VAL A 211 2.59 -2.42 -7.16
N SER A 212 1.45 -1.77 -7.38
CA SER A 212 1.33 -0.31 -7.47
C SER A 212 0.92 0.27 -6.13
N ASP A 213 1.83 0.99 -5.48
CA ASP A 213 1.48 1.78 -4.28
C ASP A 213 1.05 3.19 -4.69
N GLU A 214 -0.25 3.43 -4.65
CA GLU A 214 -0.92 4.66 -5.07
C GLU A 214 -1.39 5.51 -3.87
N ILE A 215 -0.75 5.33 -2.70
CA ILE A 215 -1.16 5.99 -1.46
C ILE A 215 -1.23 7.51 -1.58
N TYR A 216 -0.36 8.10 -2.42
CA TYR A 216 -0.25 9.55 -2.57
C TYR A 216 -1.04 10.10 -3.76
N HIS A 217 -1.91 9.31 -4.39
CA HIS A 217 -2.86 9.83 -5.35
C HIS A 217 -3.78 10.87 -4.70
N LYS A 218 -4.11 11.93 -5.42
CA LYS A 218 -4.92 13.10 -4.98
C LYS A 218 -4.16 14.14 -4.14
N ILE A 219 -2.87 13.98 -3.96
CA ILE A 219 -2.02 14.99 -3.30
C ILE A 219 -0.85 15.43 -4.18
N GLU A 220 -0.94 15.13 -5.48
CA GLU A 220 0.00 15.61 -6.48
C GLU A 220 -0.07 17.15 -6.59
N TYR A 221 1.05 17.77 -6.91
CA TYR A 221 1.14 19.17 -7.26
C TYR A 221 1.08 19.33 -8.78
N GLY A 222 0.32 20.30 -9.26
CA GLY A 222 0.16 20.59 -10.68
C GLY A 222 -1.20 20.17 -11.24
N GLU A 223 -1.34 20.22 -12.57
CA GLU A 223 -2.60 19.95 -13.26
C GLU A 223 -2.77 18.47 -13.64
N GLU A 224 -1.67 17.75 -13.79
CA GLU A 224 -1.68 16.34 -14.16
C GLU A 224 -1.89 15.44 -12.94
N ARG A 225 -2.90 14.58 -13.01
CA ARG A 225 -3.12 13.56 -12.00
C ARG A 225 -2.17 12.37 -12.18
N ALA A 226 -1.82 11.70 -11.10
CA ALA A 226 -1.17 10.40 -11.18
C ALA A 226 -2.07 9.37 -11.88
N THR A 227 -1.46 8.52 -12.70
CA THR A 227 -2.14 7.43 -13.43
C THR A 227 -2.22 6.20 -12.55
N THR A 228 -3.40 5.60 -12.43
CA THR A 228 -3.52 4.30 -11.75
C THR A 228 -3.06 3.15 -12.65
N ALA A 229 -2.43 2.14 -12.06
CA ALA A 229 -2.03 0.93 -12.78
C ALA A 229 -3.22 0.21 -13.43
N LEU A 230 -4.43 0.40 -12.92
CA LEU A 230 -5.65 -0.18 -13.49
C LEU A 230 -6.08 0.46 -14.82
N GLU A 231 -5.51 1.61 -15.21
CA GLU A 231 -5.71 2.19 -16.55
C GLU A 231 -4.91 1.47 -17.64
N ALA A 232 -3.89 0.68 -17.26
CA ALA A 232 -3.10 -0.05 -18.23
C ALA A 232 -3.91 -1.20 -18.86
N PRO A 233 -3.75 -1.48 -20.16
CA PRO A 233 -4.38 -2.63 -20.80
C PRO A 233 -3.98 -3.94 -20.12
N GLY A 234 -4.94 -4.66 -19.54
CA GLY A 234 -4.68 -5.87 -18.75
C GLY A 234 -4.07 -5.60 -17.37
N GLY A 235 -3.96 -4.35 -16.93
CA GLY A 235 -3.48 -3.97 -15.59
C GLY A 235 -4.30 -4.62 -14.48
N ALA A 236 -5.58 -4.77 -14.70
CA ALA A 236 -6.47 -5.44 -13.77
C ALA A 236 -6.07 -6.89 -13.45
N ASP A 237 -5.38 -7.60 -14.33
CA ASP A 237 -5.00 -9.00 -14.14
C ASP A 237 -3.51 -9.18 -13.76
N THR A 238 -2.72 -8.14 -13.88
CA THR A 238 -1.28 -8.15 -13.61
C THR A 238 -0.92 -7.41 -12.32
N CYS A 239 -1.75 -6.43 -11.93
CA CYS A 239 -1.42 -5.50 -10.87
C CYS A 239 -2.20 -5.78 -9.59
N MET A 240 -1.49 -5.74 -8.46
CA MET A 240 -2.06 -5.44 -7.16
C MET A 240 -1.94 -3.93 -6.93
N VAL A 241 -3.05 -3.23 -6.74
CA VAL A 241 -3.05 -1.79 -6.47
C VAL A 241 -3.39 -1.54 -5.01
N ARG A 242 -2.52 -0.81 -4.34
CA ARG A 242 -2.73 -0.37 -2.97
C ARG A 242 -3.00 1.13 -2.97
N VAL A 243 -4.11 1.53 -2.37
CA VAL A 243 -4.50 2.94 -2.25
C VAL A 243 -4.84 3.31 -0.81
N HIS A 244 -4.72 4.60 -0.55
CA HIS A 244 -5.28 5.22 0.65
C HIS A 244 -6.18 6.37 0.21
N ARG A 245 -7.39 6.43 0.76
CA ARG A 245 -8.30 7.50 0.39
C ARG A 245 -8.02 8.74 1.23
N SER A 246 -7.44 9.79 0.64
CA SER A 246 -7.11 11.02 1.33
C SER A 246 -8.03 12.20 0.97
N ARG A 247 -8.32 12.98 1.96
CA ARG A 247 -8.59 14.42 2.15
C ARG A 247 -9.78 15.14 1.50
N HIS A 248 -10.37 14.77 0.38
CA HIS A 248 -11.43 15.62 -0.22
C HIS A 248 -12.85 15.04 -0.18
N SER A 249 -13.01 13.81 0.28
CA SER A 249 -14.31 13.16 0.45
C SER A 249 -14.24 12.14 1.58
N ILE A 250 -14.15 12.65 2.82
CA ILE A 250 -13.90 11.82 3.98
C ILE A 250 -15.24 11.33 4.56
N HIS A 251 -15.52 10.06 4.34
CA HIS A 251 -16.26 9.23 5.27
C HIS A 251 -15.26 8.53 6.20
N LEU A 252 -15.70 7.98 7.32
CA LEU A 252 -14.90 7.21 8.30
C LEU A 252 -13.98 6.15 7.65
N SER A 253 -14.23 5.82 6.40
CA SER A 253 -13.50 4.94 5.51
C SER A 253 -12.11 5.42 5.06
N ASP A 254 -11.75 6.68 5.32
CA ASP A 254 -10.50 7.26 4.80
C ASP A 254 -9.26 6.87 5.58
N LEU A 255 -9.44 6.18 6.69
CA LEU A 255 -8.37 5.58 7.48
C LEU A 255 -8.05 4.14 7.06
N ILE A 256 -8.77 3.61 6.07
CA ILE A 256 -8.71 2.19 5.72
C ILE A 256 -8.01 2.02 4.38
N PRO A 257 -6.79 1.49 4.34
CA PRO A 257 -6.11 1.12 3.10
C PRO A 257 -6.84 -0.01 2.39
N LEU A 258 -6.72 -0.02 1.08
CA LEU A 258 -7.41 -0.92 0.18
C LEU A 258 -6.41 -1.69 -0.65
N ILE A 259 -6.77 -2.90 -1.02
CA ILE A 259 -6.06 -3.70 -2.00
C ILE A 259 -7.03 -4.07 -3.10
N PHE A 260 -6.60 -3.90 -4.35
CA PHE A 260 -7.24 -4.51 -5.51
C PHE A 260 -6.45 -5.75 -5.87
N PHE A 261 -7.10 -6.90 -5.89
CA PHE A 261 -6.51 -8.15 -6.33
C PHE A 261 -6.85 -8.44 -7.79
N PRO A 262 -5.92 -9.06 -8.54
CA PRO A 262 -6.23 -9.67 -9.82
C PRO A 262 -7.36 -10.70 -9.71
N SER A 263 -8.11 -10.88 -10.78
CA SER A 263 -9.35 -11.70 -10.81
C SER A 263 -9.17 -13.13 -10.30
N PHE A 264 -8.00 -13.72 -10.50
CA PHE A 264 -7.75 -15.12 -10.09
C PHE A 264 -7.34 -15.29 -8.61
N LEU A 265 -7.07 -14.18 -7.89
CA LEU A 265 -6.91 -14.17 -6.44
C LEU A 265 -8.23 -13.82 -5.71
N ALA A 266 -9.27 -13.42 -6.46
CA ALA A 266 -10.60 -13.26 -5.89
C ALA A 266 -11.13 -14.63 -5.45
N PRO A 267 -11.83 -14.73 -4.32
CA PRO A 267 -12.44 -15.99 -3.90
C PRO A 267 -13.39 -16.49 -5.00
N PRO A 268 -13.45 -17.82 -5.23
CA PRO A 268 -14.37 -18.35 -6.21
C PRO A 268 -15.80 -17.96 -5.83
N THR A 269 -16.53 -17.37 -6.78
CA THR A 269 -17.96 -17.09 -6.60
C THR A 269 -18.65 -18.38 -6.18
N PRO A 270 -19.53 -18.36 -5.15
CA PRO A 270 -20.30 -19.54 -4.79
C PRO A 270 -21.05 -20.02 -6.03
N ARG A 271 -20.69 -21.21 -6.53
CA ARG A 271 -21.50 -21.84 -7.59
C ARG A 271 -22.90 -22.01 -7.01
N ASN A 272 -23.88 -21.31 -7.56
CA ASN A 272 -25.27 -21.61 -7.29
C ASN A 272 -25.47 -23.11 -7.48
N GLN A 273 -25.60 -23.83 -6.37
CA GLN A 273 -26.10 -25.22 -6.41
C GLN A 273 -27.60 -25.08 -6.67
N HIS A 274 -27.98 -25.27 -7.90
CA HIS A 274 -29.36 -25.54 -8.29
C HIS A 274 -29.70 -26.99 -7.96
#